data_ceff630195ec82bf2a8f8c6e1fbee59d
#
_entry.id   ceff630195ec82bf2a8f8c6e1fbee59d
#
_cell.length_a   1.000
_cell.length_b   1.000
_cell.length_c   1.000
_cell.angle_alpha   90.00
_cell.angle_beta   90.00
_cell.angle_gamma   90.00
#
_symmetry.space_group_name_H-M   'P 1'
#
loop_
_entity.id
_entity.type
_entity.pdbx_description
1 polymer ?
#
loop_
_entity_poly.entity_id
_entity_poly.type
_entity_poly.pdbx_seq_one_letter_code
_entity_poly.pdbx_strand_id
1 'polypeptide(L)'
;MKKLVAMLVSLVMLVSLFAGCGSTPAATEAPKTTEAAKTTEAAAAEAPADVKPVVIKYSTAESPTSILAEVMTEMIAEIDEKSNGTIVFETYYSNELGSLADVTEQMTLGGNLMANASGDFYATYGCPDILSSALFYAVPNKDALQKLNSSDLFASWCDQIEASSGLKILCCNWAAAPRNIISTKPINSVDDIKGLKIRVPGTAADAFFSALGASTMSMPFSEVYTNLDSGMIEAAEAALGGLYDYALHEVAKYVYLSEHSLAPACVAVSSSVWNELTPENQQILKDALVKYGDVYTQKCLDMNDEYRAKMEEAGVTFVEPSAEDIEAMKAAGAASFAAFPELSEGLAEKLAQAIS
;
A
#
# COMPACT_ATOMS: atom_id res chain seq x y z
N MET A 1 -33.57 16.71 -40.07
CA MET A 1 -33.60 18.08 -40.66
C MET A 1 -32.54 18.92 -39.94
N LYS A 2 -31.43 19.13 -40.66
CA LYS A 2 -30.80 20.46 -40.94
C LYS A 2 -30.36 21.22 -39.67
N LYS A 3 -29.12 21.67 -39.44
CA LYS A 3 -27.89 21.98 -40.25
C LYS A 3 -26.75 22.13 -39.23
N LEU A 4 -25.61 21.55 -39.44
CA LEU A 4 -24.29 22.10 -39.76
C LEU A 4 -24.14 23.63 -39.72
N VAL A 5 -23.19 24.13 -38.87
CA VAL A 5 -22.31 25.24 -39.22
C VAL A 5 -20.93 24.98 -38.60
N ALA A 6 -19.94 24.82 -39.47
CA ALA A 6 -18.52 24.90 -39.21
C ALA A 6 -18.08 26.36 -39.38
N MET A 7 -17.09 26.82 -38.63
CA MET A 7 -16.29 27.98 -39.05
C MET A 7 -14.85 27.90 -38.52
N LEU A 8 -13.94 27.68 -39.44
CA LEU A 8 -12.50 27.95 -39.41
C LEU A 8 -12.22 29.46 -39.41
N VAL A 9 -11.19 29.92 -38.71
CA VAL A 9 -10.30 31.05 -39.11
C VAL A 9 -8.99 30.89 -38.31
N SER A 10 -7.85 30.47 -38.83
CA SER A 10 -6.76 31.17 -39.54
C SER A 10 -5.76 31.89 -38.63
N LEU A 11 -4.63 31.32 -38.45
CA LEU A 11 -3.22 31.64 -38.71
C LEU A 11 -2.90 33.13 -38.97
N VAL A 12 -2.08 33.76 -38.10
CA VAL A 12 -1.15 34.82 -38.52
C VAL A 12 0.17 34.70 -37.76
N MET A 13 1.25 34.42 -38.52
CA MET A 13 2.64 34.66 -38.14
C MET A 13 2.93 36.15 -38.23
N LEU A 14 3.74 36.69 -37.31
CA LEU A 14 4.53 37.89 -37.58
C LEU A 14 5.92 37.75 -36.94
N VAL A 15 6.90 37.64 -37.84
CA VAL A 15 8.34 37.79 -37.61
C VAL A 15 8.66 39.28 -37.61
N SER A 16 9.45 39.75 -36.66
CA SER A 16 10.21 41.00 -36.81
C SER A 16 11.57 40.89 -36.16
N LEU A 17 12.57 40.83 -37.03
CA LEU A 17 13.97 41.12 -36.75
C LEU A 17 14.15 42.61 -36.52
N PHE A 18 14.96 42.96 -35.50
CA PHE A 18 15.76 44.19 -35.57
C PHE A 18 17.12 43.98 -34.91
N ALA A 19 18.15 44.17 -35.72
CA ALA A 19 19.55 44.27 -35.34
C ALA A 19 19.88 45.71 -34.91
N GLY A 20 20.77 45.87 -33.97
CA GLY A 20 21.31 47.18 -33.59
C GLY A 20 22.55 47.04 -32.73
N CYS A 21 23.66 47.45 -33.29
CA CYS A 21 25.04 47.44 -32.76
C CYS A 21 25.26 48.42 -31.60
N GLY A 22 26.26 48.06 -30.72
CA GLY A 22 27.32 49.02 -30.42
C GLY A 22 27.60 49.30 -28.95
N SER A 23 28.82 49.02 -28.62
CA SER A 23 29.75 49.68 -27.69
C SER A 23 30.04 49.05 -26.31
N THR A 24 31.20 48.39 -26.24
CA THR A 24 32.05 48.27 -25.04
C THR A 24 32.71 49.65 -24.74
N PRO A 25 32.97 50.04 -23.49
CA PRO A 25 34.24 49.65 -22.91
C PRO A 25 34.34 49.51 -21.36
N ALA A 26 35.47 48.96 -20.98
CA ALA A 26 36.29 49.15 -19.77
C ALA A 26 36.13 48.18 -18.60
N ALA A 27 37.21 47.45 -18.46
CA ALA A 27 37.63 46.66 -17.33
C ALA A 27 37.78 47.49 -16.04
N THR A 28 37.44 46.90 -14.91
CA THR A 28 38.06 47.27 -13.61
C THR A 28 38.29 46.01 -12.79
N GLU A 29 39.48 45.96 -12.21
CA GLU A 29 40.19 44.90 -11.54
C GLU A 29 39.44 44.16 -10.41
N ALA A 30 39.83 42.90 -10.23
CA ALA A 30 39.55 42.04 -9.10
C ALA A 30 40.32 42.46 -7.83
N PRO A 31 39.84 42.08 -6.64
CA PRO A 31 40.74 41.70 -5.56
C PRO A 31 40.73 40.20 -5.29
N LYS A 32 41.93 39.75 -4.99
CA LYS A 32 42.38 38.40 -4.73
C LYS A 32 41.84 37.78 -3.43
N THR A 33 41.62 36.47 -3.54
CA THR A 33 41.91 35.40 -2.57
C THR A 33 41.35 35.50 -1.15
N THR A 34 40.42 34.54 -0.86
CA THR A 34 40.43 33.84 0.43
C THR A 34 40.25 32.35 0.17
N GLU A 35 41.00 31.58 0.89
CA GLU A 35 41.30 30.16 0.87
C GLU A 35 40.09 29.22 0.72
N ALA A 36 40.22 28.26 -0.18
CA ALA A 36 39.31 27.15 -0.37
C ALA A 36 39.36 26.20 0.85
N ALA A 37 38.24 26.04 1.52
CA ALA A 37 38.01 24.91 2.39
C ALA A 37 37.97 23.63 1.52
N LYS A 38 38.88 22.71 1.80
CA LYS A 38 38.90 21.36 1.25
C LYS A 38 37.62 20.64 1.69
N THR A 39 36.65 20.55 0.80
CA THR A 39 35.58 19.56 0.90
C THR A 39 36.24 18.21 0.64
N THR A 40 36.24 17.37 1.66
CA THR A 40 36.63 15.97 1.54
C THR A 40 35.56 15.29 0.70
N GLU A 41 35.85 15.05 -0.54
CA GLU A 41 35.11 14.18 -1.42
C GLU A 41 35.13 12.77 -0.80
N ALA A 42 34.00 12.32 -0.25
CA ALA A 42 33.83 10.92 0.13
C ALA A 42 34.00 10.11 -1.16
N ALA A 43 35.00 9.27 -1.21
CA ALA A 43 35.22 8.35 -2.30
C ALA A 43 33.96 7.44 -2.39
N ALA A 44 33.16 7.65 -3.42
CA ALA A 44 32.18 6.67 -3.85
C ALA A 44 32.96 5.37 -4.16
N ALA A 45 32.60 4.30 -3.49
CA ALA A 45 33.13 2.98 -3.80
C ALA A 45 32.76 2.67 -5.26
N GLU A 46 33.76 2.51 -6.13
CA GLU A 46 33.52 2.10 -7.52
C GLU A 46 32.82 0.73 -7.50
N ALA A 47 31.65 0.67 -8.14
CA ALA A 47 30.98 -0.59 -8.43
C ALA A 47 31.93 -1.57 -9.14
N PRO A 48 31.83 -2.89 -8.90
CA PRO A 48 32.63 -3.85 -9.65
C PRO A 48 32.38 -3.65 -11.15
N ALA A 49 33.42 -3.48 -11.94
CA ALA A 49 33.42 -2.91 -13.29
C ALA A 49 32.65 -3.69 -14.37
N ASP A 50 31.85 -4.73 -14.03
CA ASP A 50 31.19 -5.63 -14.98
C ASP A 50 29.69 -5.94 -14.69
N VAL A 51 29.07 -5.38 -13.64
CA VAL A 51 27.65 -5.65 -13.36
C VAL A 51 26.77 -4.52 -13.89
N LYS A 52 25.97 -4.81 -14.92
CA LYS A 52 25.00 -3.85 -15.45
C LYS A 52 23.91 -3.61 -14.38
N PRO A 53 23.61 -2.35 -14.04
CA PRO A 53 22.52 -2.05 -13.09
C PRO A 53 21.17 -2.59 -13.59
N VAL A 54 20.42 -3.18 -12.65
CA VAL A 54 19.04 -3.63 -12.87
C VAL A 54 18.11 -2.53 -12.40
N VAL A 55 17.27 -2.02 -13.28
CA VAL A 55 16.28 -0.98 -12.96
C VAL A 55 14.96 -1.64 -12.58
N ILE A 56 14.44 -1.29 -11.39
CA ILE A 56 13.15 -1.74 -10.87
C ILE A 56 12.22 -0.53 -10.79
N LYS A 57 11.09 -0.59 -11.51
CA LYS A 57 10.04 0.43 -11.44
C LYS A 57 9.05 0.04 -10.35
N TYR A 58 9.05 0.78 -9.25
CA TYR A 58 8.07 0.59 -8.18
C TYR A 58 6.84 1.46 -8.44
N SER A 59 5.66 0.85 -8.45
CA SER A 59 4.39 1.55 -8.66
C SER A 59 3.44 1.36 -7.49
N THR A 60 2.80 2.46 -7.06
CA THR A 60 1.81 2.46 -5.98
C THR A 60 0.71 3.49 -6.21
N ALA A 61 -0.47 3.24 -5.62
CA ALA A 61 -1.57 4.20 -5.57
C ALA A 61 -1.35 5.31 -4.53
N GLU A 62 -0.41 5.10 -3.59
CA GLU A 62 -0.13 6.05 -2.51
C GLU A 62 0.45 7.37 -3.03
N SER A 63 0.27 8.42 -2.25
CA SER A 63 0.80 9.75 -2.52
C SER A 63 2.32 9.81 -2.28
N PRO A 64 3.07 10.69 -2.97
CA PRO A 64 4.49 10.87 -2.72
C PRO A 64 4.81 11.50 -1.34
N THR A 65 3.80 11.90 -0.59
CA THR A 65 3.92 12.44 0.78
C THR A 65 3.43 11.47 1.85
N SER A 66 3.10 10.23 1.49
CA SER A 66 2.63 9.20 2.42
C SER A 66 3.78 8.61 3.26
N ILE A 67 3.44 7.97 4.38
CA ILE A 67 4.39 7.20 5.19
C ILE A 67 5.10 6.14 4.33
N LEU A 68 4.38 5.53 3.40
CA LEU A 68 4.97 4.57 2.45
C LEU A 68 6.09 5.20 1.63
N ALA A 69 5.88 6.40 1.08
CA ALA A 69 6.88 7.10 0.28
C ALA A 69 8.13 7.47 1.10
N GLU A 70 7.96 7.89 2.34
CA GLU A 70 9.07 8.15 3.28
C GLU A 70 9.90 6.89 3.50
N VAL A 71 9.25 5.78 3.86
CA VAL A 71 9.91 4.50 4.13
C VAL A 71 10.58 3.92 2.88
N MET A 72 9.93 4.04 1.73
CA MET A 72 10.52 3.64 0.43
C MET A 72 11.79 4.43 0.12
N THR A 73 11.82 5.73 0.43
CA THR A 73 13.01 6.56 0.22
C THR A 73 14.18 6.08 1.07
N GLU A 74 13.94 5.77 2.35
CA GLU A 74 14.96 5.23 3.25
C GLU A 74 15.46 3.84 2.77
N MET A 75 14.53 2.97 2.37
CA MET A 75 14.85 1.63 1.86
C MET A 75 15.71 1.69 0.59
N ILE A 76 15.31 2.52 -0.36
CA ILE A 76 16.02 2.67 -1.64
C ILE A 76 17.45 3.17 -1.41
N ALA A 77 17.65 4.12 -0.51
CA ALA A 77 19.00 4.60 -0.16
C ALA A 77 19.87 3.49 0.44
N GLU A 78 19.33 2.64 1.30
CA GLU A 78 20.06 1.49 1.86
C GLU A 78 20.39 0.44 0.78
N ILE A 79 19.44 0.16 -0.13
CA ILE A 79 19.68 -0.77 -1.24
C ILE A 79 20.75 -0.25 -2.18
N ASP A 80 20.73 1.03 -2.53
CA ASP A 80 21.73 1.66 -3.39
C ASP A 80 23.14 1.54 -2.78
N GLU A 81 23.28 1.86 -1.49
CA GLU A 81 24.54 1.70 -0.75
C GLU A 81 25.03 0.24 -0.75
N LYS A 82 24.17 -0.70 -0.37
CA LYS A 82 24.56 -2.11 -0.23
C LYS A 82 24.83 -2.80 -1.56
N SER A 83 24.10 -2.43 -2.61
CA SER A 83 24.27 -2.98 -3.95
C SER A 83 25.38 -2.27 -4.75
N ASN A 84 26.03 -1.24 -4.21
CA ASN A 84 26.96 -0.36 -4.92
C ASN A 84 26.34 0.18 -6.23
N GLY A 85 25.07 0.59 -6.21
CA GLY A 85 24.36 1.15 -7.36
C GLY A 85 23.99 0.13 -8.45
N THR A 86 24.08 -1.16 -8.18
CA THR A 86 23.68 -2.20 -9.15
C THR A 86 22.18 -2.55 -9.10
N ILE A 87 21.43 -2.08 -8.10
CA ILE A 87 19.98 -2.05 -8.06
C ILE A 87 19.52 -0.60 -8.10
N VAL A 88 18.78 -0.21 -9.11
CA VAL A 88 18.28 1.16 -9.30
C VAL A 88 16.76 1.16 -9.23
N PHE A 89 16.19 2.06 -8.43
CA PHE A 89 14.74 2.23 -8.36
C PHE A 89 14.27 3.48 -9.12
N GLU A 90 13.18 3.31 -9.87
CA GLU A 90 12.33 4.39 -10.37
C GLU A 90 10.98 4.27 -9.68
N THR A 91 10.57 5.28 -8.90
CA THR A 91 9.34 5.24 -8.11
C THR A 91 8.22 6.04 -8.77
N TYR A 92 7.03 5.44 -8.86
CA TYR A 92 5.84 6.01 -9.47
C TYR A 92 4.68 5.95 -8.47
N TYR A 93 4.20 7.13 -8.06
CA TYR A 93 3.14 7.29 -7.07
C TYR A 93 1.80 7.59 -7.73
N SER A 94 0.72 7.58 -6.96
CA SER A 94 -0.62 8.03 -7.41
C SER A 94 -1.09 7.37 -8.72
N ASN A 95 -0.72 6.10 -8.93
CA ASN A 95 -1.05 5.32 -10.14
C ASN A 95 -0.52 5.90 -11.45
N GLU A 96 0.63 6.57 -11.46
CA GLU A 96 1.22 7.16 -12.69
C GLU A 96 1.47 6.12 -13.79
N LEU A 97 1.72 4.84 -13.46
CA LEU A 97 1.89 3.76 -14.43
C LEU A 97 0.60 3.00 -14.76
N GLY A 98 -0.54 3.46 -14.27
CA GLY A 98 -1.83 2.79 -14.39
C GLY A 98 -2.32 2.20 -13.09
N SER A 99 -3.46 1.51 -13.13
CA SER A 99 -4.01 0.81 -11.97
C SER A 99 -3.09 -0.33 -11.52
N LEU A 100 -3.28 -0.82 -10.29
CA LEU A 100 -2.57 -2.00 -9.79
C LEU A 100 -2.74 -3.21 -10.74
N ALA A 101 -3.92 -3.39 -11.33
CA ALA A 101 -4.18 -4.47 -12.28
C ALA A 101 -3.34 -4.31 -13.55
N ASP A 102 -3.28 -3.09 -14.12
CA ASP A 102 -2.47 -2.80 -15.31
C ASP A 102 -0.98 -3.04 -15.07
N VAL A 103 -0.47 -2.61 -13.90
CA VAL A 103 0.92 -2.80 -13.50
C VAL A 103 1.22 -4.29 -13.30
N THR A 104 0.33 -5.03 -12.62
CA THR A 104 0.53 -6.46 -12.37
C THR A 104 0.46 -7.27 -13.66
N GLU A 105 -0.42 -6.92 -14.60
CA GLU A 105 -0.44 -7.55 -15.94
C GLU A 105 0.90 -7.35 -16.65
N GLN A 106 1.47 -6.14 -16.62
CA GLN A 106 2.80 -5.88 -17.19
C GLN A 106 3.89 -6.71 -16.48
N MET A 107 3.79 -6.92 -15.16
CA MET A 107 4.72 -7.77 -14.42
C MET A 107 4.66 -9.23 -14.88
N THR A 108 3.45 -9.78 -15.10
CA THR A 108 3.29 -11.15 -15.61
C THR A 108 3.86 -11.33 -17.04
N LEU A 109 3.89 -10.25 -17.82
CA LEU A 109 4.49 -10.21 -19.15
C LEU A 109 6.02 -9.98 -19.13
N GLY A 110 6.63 -9.93 -17.94
CA GLY A 110 8.07 -9.77 -17.76
C GLY A 110 8.55 -8.32 -17.69
N GLY A 111 7.64 -7.36 -17.51
CA GLY A 111 8.01 -5.96 -17.28
C GLY A 111 8.85 -5.77 -16.01
N ASN A 112 9.79 -4.82 -16.03
CA ASN A 112 10.69 -4.54 -14.90
C ASN A 112 10.00 -3.74 -13.79
N LEU A 113 8.93 -4.29 -13.24
CA LEU A 113 8.03 -3.65 -12.28
C LEU A 113 8.01 -4.40 -10.94
N MET A 114 7.75 -3.62 -9.89
CA MET A 114 7.46 -4.07 -8.53
C MET A 114 6.24 -3.31 -8.00
N ALA A 115 5.36 -4.00 -7.30
CA ALA A 115 4.18 -3.40 -6.68
C ALA A 115 3.83 -4.12 -5.37
N ASN A 116 3.04 -3.46 -4.53
CA ASN A 116 2.48 -4.05 -3.33
C ASN A 116 0.96 -4.15 -3.44
N ALA A 117 0.42 -5.29 -2.98
CA ALA A 117 -1.01 -5.52 -2.91
C ALA A 117 -1.34 -6.49 -1.77
N SER A 118 -2.59 -6.51 -1.34
CA SER A 118 -3.08 -7.49 -0.36
C SER A 118 -3.10 -8.92 -0.91
N GLY A 119 -3.12 -9.91 0.00
CA GLY A 119 -3.13 -11.33 -0.39
C GLY A 119 -4.33 -11.73 -1.24
N ASP A 120 -5.50 -11.13 -1.01
CA ASP A 120 -6.71 -11.39 -1.81
C ASP A 120 -6.56 -10.94 -3.27
N PHE A 121 -5.82 -9.87 -3.54
CA PHE A 121 -5.48 -9.47 -4.90
C PHE A 121 -4.62 -10.53 -5.60
N TYR A 122 -3.55 -11.01 -4.93
CA TYR A 122 -2.65 -12.00 -5.53
C TYR A 122 -3.24 -13.41 -5.59
N ALA A 123 -4.32 -13.70 -4.88
CA ALA A 123 -4.99 -15.01 -4.89
C ALA A 123 -5.42 -15.47 -6.29
N THR A 124 -5.76 -14.53 -7.16
CA THR A 124 -6.17 -14.79 -8.55
C THR A 124 -5.04 -15.21 -9.47
N TYR A 125 -3.77 -15.14 -9.00
CA TYR A 125 -2.57 -15.44 -9.79
C TYR A 125 -2.03 -16.87 -9.54
N GLY A 126 -2.90 -17.81 -9.13
CA GLY A 126 -2.57 -19.23 -9.10
C GLY A 126 -2.44 -19.85 -7.71
N CYS A 127 -2.65 -19.08 -6.64
CA CYS A 127 -2.71 -19.59 -5.27
C CYS A 127 -3.86 -18.94 -4.49
N PRO A 128 -5.09 -19.49 -4.53
CA PRO A 128 -6.20 -18.96 -3.75
C PRO A 128 -5.92 -18.84 -2.25
N ASP A 129 -5.13 -19.75 -1.69
CA ASP A 129 -4.86 -19.83 -0.26
C ASP A 129 -4.22 -18.56 0.33
N ILE A 130 -3.47 -17.77 -0.47
CA ILE A 130 -2.87 -16.51 0.00
C ILE A 130 -3.93 -15.48 0.40
N LEU A 131 -5.16 -15.58 -0.10
CA LEU A 131 -6.31 -14.77 0.33
C LEU A 131 -6.49 -14.83 1.85
N SER A 132 -6.19 -15.98 2.47
CA SER A 132 -6.33 -16.16 3.91
C SER A 132 -5.48 -15.19 4.73
N SER A 133 -4.37 -14.67 4.20
CA SER A 133 -3.57 -13.64 4.85
C SER A 133 -4.30 -12.31 5.00
N ALA A 134 -5.33 -12.04 4.19
CA ALA A 134 -6.15 -10.84 4.20
C ALA A 134 -7.50 -11.02 4.91
N LEU A 135 -7.88 -12.26 5.29
CA LEU A 135 -9.12 -12.51 6.04
C LEU A 135 -9.04 -11.92 7.45
N PHE A 136 -10.15 -11.40 7.90
CA PHE A 136 -10.23 -10.70 9.17
C PHE A 136 -10.03 -11.65 10.35
N TYR A 137 -9.24 -11.22 11.32
CA TYR A 137 -8.74 -12.01 12.45
C TYR A 137 -7.88 -13.25 12.08
N ALA A 138 -7.63 -13.52 10.82
CA ALA A 138 -6.80 -14.64 10.39
C ALA A 138 -5.32 -14.43 10.75
N VAL A 139 -4.81 -13.18 10.61
CA VAL A 139 -3.48 -12.75 11.04
C VAL A 139 -3.65 -11.57 12.01
N PRO A 140 -3.71 -11.82 13.31
CA PRO A 140 -4.25 -10.87 14.29
C PRO A 140 -3.31 -9.72 14.67
N ASN A 141 -2.02 -9.85 14.48
CA ASN A 141 -1.04 -8.85 14.93
C ASN A 141 0.27 -8.95 14.14
N LYS A 142 1.18 -7.99 14.39
CA LYS A 142 2.49 -7.90 13.75
C LYS A 142 3.34 -9.17 13.95
N ASP A 143 3.34 -9.75 15.15
CA ASP A 143 4.14 -10.96 15.45
C ASP A 143 3.63 -12.16 14.64
N ALA A 144 2.31 -12.34 14.55
CA ALA A 144 1.70 -13.36 13.70
C ALA A 144 2.04 -13.15 12.22
N LEU A 145 2.07 -11.91 11.77
CA LEU A 145 2.42 -11.57 10.39
C LEU A 145 3.90 -11.89 10.08
N GLN A 146 4.82 -11.61 11.01
CA GLN A 146 6.23 -11.96 10.86
C GLN A 146 6.44 -13.47 10.81
N LYS A 147 5.73 -14.23 11.67
CA LYS A 147 5.77 -15.70 11.66
C LYS A 147 5.23 -16.25 10.34
N LEU A 148 4.09 -15.75 9.86
CA LEU A 148 3.55 -16.14 8.55
C LEU A 148 4.57 -15.88 7.45
N ASN A 149 5.13 -14.69 7.38
CA ASN A 149 6.09 -14.28 6.35
C ASN A 149 7.35 -15.17 6.33
N SER A 150 7.69 -15.82 7.45
CA SER A 150 8.84 -16.71 7.60
C SER A 150 8.48 -18.19 7.50
N SER A 151 7.20 -18.53 7.29
CA SER A 151 6.71 -19.90 7.32
C SER A 151 6.86 -20.64 5.99
N ASP A 152 6.97 -21.96 6.05
CA ASP A 152 6.92 -22.84 4.87
C ASP A 152 5.57 -22.74 4.14
N LEU A 153 4.49 -22.44 4.88
CA LEU A 153 3.16 -22.23 4.31
C LEU A 153 3.18 -21.06 3.35
N PHE A 154 3.67 -19.89 3.80
CA PHE A 154 3.76 -18.71 2.95
C PHE A 154 4.73 -18.92 1.79
N ALA A 155 5.87 -19.55 2.01
CA ALA A 155 6.80 -19.89 0.94
C ALA A 155 6.12 -20.73 -0.15
N SER A 156 5.30 -21.72 0.25
CA SER A 156 4.59 -22.56 -0.72
C SER A 156 3.56 -21.78 -1.56
N TRP A 157 2.92 -20.75 -0.99
CA TRP A 157 2.02 -19.87 -1.74
C TRP A 157 2.79 -19.02 -2.74
N CYS A 158 3.93 -18.46 -2.33
CA CYS A 158 4.81 -17.68 -3.22
C CYS A 158 5.28 -18.51 -4.42
N ASP A 159 5.70 -19.75 -4.18
CA ASP A 159 6.15 -20.67 -5.25
C ASP A 159 5.02 -21.01 -6.25
N GLN A 160 3.79 -21.21 -5.76
CA GLN A 160 2.63 -21.47 -6.61
C GLN A 160 2.30 -20.27 -7.49
N ILE A 161 2.30 -19.05 -6.92
CA ILE A 161 2.05 -17.81 -7.68
C ILE A 161 3.14 -17.61 -8.73
N GLU A 162 4.41 -17.77 -8.35
CA GLU A 162 5.53 -17.63 -9.30
C GLU A 162 5.42 -18.62 -10.46
N ALA A 163 5.17 -19.89 -10.16
CA ALA A 163 5.02 -20.93 -11.18
C ALA A 163 3.83 -20.70 -12.13
N SER A 164 2.74 -20.12 -11.62
CA SER A 164 1.52 -19.89 -12.39
C SER A 164 1.56 -18.61 -13.22
N SER A 165 2.15 -17.53 -12.70
CA SER A 165 1.99 -16.19 -13.25
C SER A 165 3.30 -15.46 -13.55
N GLY A 166 4.44 -15.98 -13.09
CA GLY A 166 5.72 -15.26 -13.19
C GLY A 166 5.81 -14.06 -12.23
N LEU A 167 4.95 -13.97 -11.23
CA LEU A 167 5.04 -12.98 -10.15
C LEU A 167 5.79 -13.58 -8.97
N LYS A 168 6.88 -12.98 -8.57
CA LYS A 168 7.63 -13.40 -7.39
C LYS A 168 7.23 -12.54 -6.19
N ILE A 169 6.49 -13.13 -5.25
CA ILE A 169 6.20 -12.52 -3.96
C ILE A 169 7.45 -12.62 -3.08
N LEU A 170 7.93 -11.48 -2.56
CA LEU A 170 9.16 -11.41 -1.78
C LEU A 170 8.89 -11.37 -0.27
N CYS A 171 7.81 -10.74 0.15
CA CYS A 171 7.36 -10.66 1.53
C CYS A 171 5.88 -10.24 1.61
N CYS A 172 5.27 -10.39 2.81
CA CYS A 172 3.91 -9.96 3.10
C CYS A 172 3.82 -9.35 4.52
N ASN A 173 4.71 -8.40 4.83
CA ASN A 173 4.79 -7.77 6.15
C ASN A 173 4.66 -6.24 6.11
N TRP A 174 4.21 -5.69 5.00
CA TRP A 174 3.90 -4.27 4.87
C TRP A 174 2.45 -4.03 5.30
N ALA A 175 2.22 -3.86 6.61
CA ALA A 175 0.89 -3.69 7.15
C ALA A 175 0.65 -2.23 7.58
N ALA A 176 -0.57 -1.74 7.32
CA ALA A 176 -1.03 -0.49 7.90
C ALA A 176 -1.37 -0.66 9.40
N ALA A 177 -1.89 0.38 10.04
CA ALA A 177 -2.44 0.26 11.38
C ALA A 177 -3.74 -0.59 11.37
N PRO A 178 -4.15 -1.12 12.55
CA PRO A 178 -5.37 -1.90 12.66
C PRO A 178 -6.60 -1.15 12.12
N ARG A 179 -7.46 -1.89 11.42
CA ARG A 179 -8.70 -1.37 10.86
C ARG A 179 -9.81 -1.43 11.89
N ASN A 180 -10.61 -0.36 11.95
CA ASN A 180 -11.69 -0.14 12.90
C ASN A 180 -12.97 0.26 12.19
N ILE A 181 -14.11 0.17 12.88
CA ILE A 181 -15.40 0.55 12.34
C ILE A 181 -15.72 1.97 12.77
N ILE A 182 -15.95 2.89 11.81
CA ILE A 182 -16.54 4.20 12.07
C ILE A 182 -18.04 4.16 11.74
N SER A 183 -18.87 4.81 12.57
CA SER A 183 -20.32 4.77 12.42
C SER A 183 -20.98 6.12 12.76
N THR A 184 -22.11 6.39 12.10
CA THR A 184 -23.00 7.53 12.40
C THR A 184 -23.82 7.29 13.69
N LYS A 185 -23.90 6.04 14.16
CA LYS A 185 -24.59 5.63 15.39
C LYS A 185 -23.63 4.94 16.35
N PRO A 186 -23.83 4.99 17.66
CA PRO A 186 -23.01 4.24 18.60
C PRO A 186 -23.08 2.73 18.32
N ILE A 187 -21.93 2.08 18.34
CA ILE A 187 -21.77 0.63 18.38
C ILE A 187 -21.18 0.32 19.75
N ASN A 188 -21.98 -0.29 20.63
CA ASN A 188 -21.55 -0.60 22.02
C ASN A 188 -21.21 -2.09 22.19
N SER A 189 -21.65 -2.92 21.25
CA SER A 189 -21.38 -4.35 21.22
C SER A 189 -21.44 -4.88 19.78
N VAL A 190 -20.98 -6.10 19.55
CA VAL A 190 -21.06 -6.78 18.26
C VAL A 190 -22.50 -6.96 17.79
N ASP A 191 -23.49 -7.02 18.71
CA ASP A 191 -24.90 -7.14 18.35
C ASP A 191 -25.45 -5.90 17.63
N ASP A 192 -24.87 -4.72 17.85
CA ASP A 192 -25.25 -3.48 17.15
C ASP A 192 -24.82 -3.46 15.68
N ILE A 193 -23.97 -4.41 15.27
CA ILE A 193 -23.57 -4.60 13.86
C ILE A 193 -24.68 -5.26 13.05
N LYS A 194 -25.63 -5.99 13.69
CA LYS A 194 -26.71 -6.67 12.98
C LYS A 194 -27.64 -5.68 12.26
N GLY A 195 -27.72 -5.84 10.94
CA GLY A 195 -28.51 -4.96 10.08
C GLY A 195 -27.89 -3.60 9.80
N LEU A 196 -26.71 -3.28 10.36
CA LEU A 196 -25.98 -2.06 10.09
C LEU A 196 -25.58 -1.99 8.61
N LYS A 197 -25.90 -0.88 7.96
CA LYS A 197 -25.49 -0.64 6.56
C LYS A 197 -24.04 -0.21 6.54
N ILE A 198 -23.14 -1.13 6.26
CA ILE A 198 -21.71 -0.88 6.30
C ILE A 198 -21.08 -0.95 4.91
N ARG A 199 -20.24 0.04 4.58
CA ARG A 199 -19.38 -0.03 3.41
C ARG A 199 -18.24 -1.02 3.62
N VAL A 200 -17.99 -1.84 2.61
CA VAL A 200 -16.86 -2.78 2.55
C VAL A 200 -15.98 -2.53 1.32
N PRO A 201 -14.66 -2.76 1.39
CA PRO A 201 -13.74 -2.59 0.24
C PRO A 201 -13.80 -3.76 -0.76
N GLY A 202 -14.20 -4.95 -0.33
CA GLY A 202 -14.16 -6.16 -1.16
C GLY A 202 -14.71 -7.39 -0.44
N THR A 203 -14.47 -8.55 -1.04
CA THR A 203 -15.11 -9.82 -0.67
C THR A 203 -14.73 -10.36 0.70
N ALA A 204 -13.47 -10.17 1.14
CA ALA A 204 -13.03 -10.60 2.49
C ALA A 204 -13.79 -9.85 3.60
N ALA A 205 -13.92 -8.53 3.46
CA ALA A 205 -14.71 -7.72 4.38
C ALA A 205 -16.20 -8.02 4.29
N ASP A 206 -16.72 -8.25 3.08
CA ASP A 206 -18.11 -8.65 2.86
C ASP A 206 -18.45 -9.93 3.60
N ALA A 207 -17.63 -10.97 3.46
CA ALA A 207 -17.82 -12.25 4.14
C ALA A 207 -17.83 -12.09 5.67
N PHE A 208 -16.91 -11.30 6.22
CA PHE A 208 -16.82 -11.06 7.66
C PHE A 208 -18.03 -10.30 8.22
N PHE A 209 -18.37 -9.15 7.64
CA PHE A 209 -19.49 -8.35 8.12
C PHE A 209 -20.85 -9.00 7.88
N SER A 210 -20.99 -9.77 6.78
CA SER A 210 -22.17 -10.60 6.54
C SER A 210 -22.31 -11.70 7.58
N ALA A 211 -21.22 -12.33 8.05
CA ALA A 211 -21.24 -13.30 9.13
C ALA A 211 -21.67 -12.69 10.47
N LEU A 212 -21.42 -11.40 10.69
CA LEU A 212 -21.93 -10.63 11.84
C LEU A 212 -23.38 -10.13 11.64
N GLY A 213 -23.97 -10.37 10.48
CA GLY A 213 -25.36 -9.99 10.17
C GLY A 213 -25.52 -8.54 9.69
N ALA A 214 -24.46 -7.87 9.29
CA ALA A 214 -24.53 -6.54 8.69
C ALA A 214 -25.14 -6.56 7.27
N SER A 215 -25.58 -5.41 6.79
CA SER A 215 -25.97 -5.16 5.41
C SER A 215 -24.83 -4.47 4.67
N THR A 216 -24.04 -5.22 3.94
CA THR A 216 -22.82 -4.75 3.30
C THR A 216 -23.09 -4.06 1.96
N MET A 217 -22.24 -3.07 1.64
CA MET A 217 -22.25 -2.35 0.36
C MET A 217 -20.81 -2.15 -0.10
N SER A 218 -20.43 -2.77 -1.23
CA SER A 218 -19.10 -2.56 -1.81
C SER A 218 -19.06 -1.28 -2.64
N MET A 219 -18.10 -0.40 -2.35
CA MET A 219 -17.85 0.85 -3.10
C MET A 219 -16.44 1.36 -2.90
N PRO A 220 -15.92 2.22 -3.83
CA PRO A 220 -14.64 2.90 -3.68
C PRO A 220 -14.59 3.73 -2.38
N PHE A 221 -13.39 3.81 -1.76
CA PHE A 221 -13.24 4.55 -0.50
C PHE A 221 -13.53 6.05 -0.66
N SER A 222 -13.25 6.62 -1.84
CA SER A 222 -13.52 8.02 -2.19
C SER A 222 -15.01 8.40 -2.13
N GLU A 223 -15.92 7.43 -2.19
CA GLU A 223 -17.38 7.69 -2.13
C GLU A 223 -17.93 7.61 -0.70
N VAL A 224 -17.16 7.14 0.28
CA VAL A 224 -17.63 6.81 1.63
C VAL A 224 -18.15 8.05 2.36
N TYR A 225 -17.43 9.18 2.31
CA TYR A 225 -17.86 10.43 2.95
C TYR A 225 -19.29 10.82 2.54
N THR A 226 -19.51 10.93 1.23
CA THR A 226 -20.81 11.34 0.67
C THR A 226 -21.93 10.35 1.03
N ASN A 227 -21.61 9.05 1.06
CA ASN A 227 -22.62 8.01 1.37
C ASN A 227 -22.93 7.94 2.89
N LEU A 228 -21.96 8.26 3.77
CA LEU A 228 -22.20 8.45 5.21
C LEU A 228 -23.06 9.72 5.46
N ASP A 229 -22.71 10.83 4.85
CA ASP A 229 -23.41 12.12 5.00
C ASP A 229 -24.86 12.03 4.52
N SER A 230 -25.12 11.35 3.41
CA SER A 230 -26.47 11.14 2.88
C SER A 230 -27.28 10.07 3.64
N GLY A 231 -26.65 9.28 4.50
CA GLY A 231 -27.28 8.15 5.20
C GLY A 231 -27.57 6.93 4.31
N MET A 232 -26.95 6.84 3.12
CA MET A 232 -27.00 5.64 2.28
C MET A 232 -26.33 4.46 2.98
N ILE A 233 -25.20 4.71 3.64
CA ILE A 233 -24.53 3.80 4.59
C ILE A 233 -24.52 4.44 5.98
N GLU A 234 -24.40 3.61 7.00
CA GLU A 234 -24.36 4.03 8.41
C GLU A 234 -22.98 3.85 9.02
N ALA A 235 -22.14 3.04 8.37
CA ALA A 235 -20.79 2.73 8.84
C ALA A 235 -19.84 2.45 7.67
N ALA A 236 -18.54 2.53 7.98
CA ALA A 236 -17.44 2.10 7.14
C ALA A 236 -16.31 1.56 8.02
N GLU A 237 -15.30 0.94 7.42
CA GLU A 237 -14.14 0.44 8.13
C GLU A 237 -12.85 0.84 7.43
N ALA A 238 -11.86 1.24 8.21
CA ALA A 238 -10.48 1.52 7.78
C ALA A 238 -9.57 1.67 9.00
N ALA A 239 -8.25 1.83 8.77
CA ALA A 239 -7.32 2.32 9.78
C ALA A 239 -7.67 3.77 10.18
N LEU A 240 -7.34 4.20 11.41
CA LEU A 240 -7.70 5.54 11.91
C LEU A 240 -7.18 6.66 11.02
N GLY A 241 -5.97 6.51 10.44
CA GLY A 241 -5.44 7.45 9.47
C GLY A 241 -6.35 7.64 8.26
N GLY A 242 -6.83 6.54 7.67
CA GLY A 242 -7.78 6.63 6.56
C GLY A 242 -9.12 7.26 6.95
N LEU A 243 -9.63 6.95 8.16
CA LEU A 243 -10.87 7.57 8.68
C LEU A 243 -10.72 9.08 8.86
N TYR A 244 -9.53 9.53 9.28
CA TYR A 244 -9.24 10.95 9.51
C TYR A 244 -8.96 11.70 8.19
N ASP A 245 -8.05 11.18 7.35
CA ASP A 245 -7.58 11.86 6.14
C ASP A 245 -8.69 12.03 5.08
N TYR A 246 -9.65 11.10 5.03
CA TYR A 246 -10.87 11.21 4.23
C TYR A 246 -12.01 11.95 4.94
N ALA A 247 -11.73 12.61 6.07
CA ALA A 247 -12.66 13.41 6.84
C ALA A 247 -13.93 12.68 7.31
N LEU A 248 -13.92 11.33 7.37
CA LEU A 248 -15.10 10.55 7.76
C LEU A 248 -15.54 10.86 9.19
N HIS A 249 -14.61 11.28 10.05
CA HIS A 249 -14.85 11.75 11.41
C HIS A 249 -15.73 13.01 11.49
N GLU A 250 -15.93 13.74 10.39
CA GLU A 250 -16.84 14.90 10.35
C GLU A 250 -18.30 14.48 10.30
N VAL A 251 -18.62 13.39 9.58
CA VAL A 251 -19.98 12.89 9.32
C VAL A 251 -20.35 11.67 10.14
N ALA A 252 -19.38 10.99 10.76
CA ALA A 252 -19.59 9.83 11.65
C ALA A 252 -18.78 10.01 12.94
N LYS A 253 -19.44 9.92 14.10
CA LYS A 253 -18.88 10.34 15.38
C LYS A 253 -18.56 9.20 16.35
N TYR A 254 -18.67 7.96 15.91
CA TYR A 254 -18.41 6.79 16.77
C TYR A 254 -17.42 5.87 16.07
N VAL A 255 -16.36 5.48 16.78
CA VAL A 255 -15.40 4.47 16.34
C VAL A 255 -15.44 3.29 17.29
N TYR A 256 -15.75 2.11 16.77
CA TYR A 256 -15.63 0.85 17.48
C TYR A 256 -14.28 0.22 17.16
N LEU A 257 -13.42 0.08 18.19
CA LEU A 257 -12.03 -0.38 18.05
C LEU A 257 -11.97 -1.90 17.87
N SER A 258 -12.53 -2.37 16.78
CA SER A 258 -12.61 -3.78 16.46
C SER A 258 -11.27 -4.42 16.09
N GLU A 259 -10.30 -3.63 15.63
CA GLU A 259 -8.95 -4.07 15.24
C GLU A 259 -8.92 -5.37 14.42
N HIS A 260 -9.90 -5.50 13.53
CA HIS A 260 -10.24 -6.74 12.84
C HIS A 260 -9.25 -7.16 11.75
N SER A 261 -8.36 -6.28 11.31
CA SER A 261 -7.33 -6.56 10.31
C SER A 261 -6.20 -5.54 10.36
N LEU A 262 -4.97 -5.98 10.09
CA LEU A 262 -3.82 -5.13 9.81
C LEU A 262 -3.71 -4.74 8.32
N ALA A 263 -4.55 -5.31 7.46
CA ALA A 263 -4.50 -5.17 6.02
C ALA A 263 -3.06 -5.34 5.45
N PRO A 264 -2.42 -6.51 5.67
CA PRO A 264 -1.05 -6.72 5.21
C PRO A 264 -0.98 -6.71 3.68
N ALA A 265 0.05 -6.04 3.16
CA ALA A 265 0.38 -6.08 1.75
C ALA A 265 1.60 -6.96 1.50
N CYS A 266 1.49 -7.78 0.46
CA CYS A 266 2.59 -8.55 -0.10
C CYS A 266 3.28 -7.71 -1.17
N VAL A 267 4.61 -7.75 -1.23
CA VAL A 267 5.40 -7.08 -2.27
C VAL A 267 5.80 -8.10 -3.32
N ALA A 268 5.43 -7.83 -4.56
CA ALA A 268 5.74 -8.66 -5.72
C ALA A 268 6.66 -7.94 -6.70
N VAL A 269 7.54 -8.70 -7.34
CA VAL A 269 8.36 -8.29 -8.47
C VAL A 269 8.15 -9.25 -9.63
N SER A 270 8.35 -8.81 -10.87
CA SER A 270 8.41 -9.73 -12.01
C SER A 270 9.56 -10.73 -11.84
N SER A 271 9.31 -12.03 -12.03
CA SER A 271 10.37 -13.06 -12.01
C SER A 271 11.46 -12.80 -13.05
N SER A 272 11.13 -12.10 -14.16
CA SER A 272 12.11 -11.66 -15.16
C SER A 272 13.18 -10.76 -14.53
N VAL A 273 12.75 -9.71 -13.82
CA VAL A 273 13.65 -8.78 -13.12
C VAL A 273 14.41 -9.47 -12.00
N TRP A 274 13.72 -10.30 -11.21
CA TRP A 274 14.36 -11.05 -10.15
C TRP A 274 15.52 -11.91 -10.64
N ASN A 275 15.35 -12.56 -11.79
CA ASN A 275 16.36 -13.43 -12.39
C ASN A 275 17.53 -12.66 -13.04
N GLU A 276 17.39 -11.36 -13.30
CA GLU A 276 18.49 -10.48 -13.72
C GLU A 276 19.40 -10.07 -12.57
N LEU A 277 18.92 -10.15 -11.32
CA LEU A 277 19.68 -9.84 -10.12
C LEU A 277 20.67 -10.96 -9.82
N THR A 278 21.88 -10.58 -9.38
CA THR A 278 22.81 -11.56 -8.79
C THR A 278 22.24 -12.15 -7.50
N PRO A 279 22.66 -13.34 -7.06
CA PRO A 279 22.21 -13.90 -5.78
C PRO A 279 22.43 -12.97 -4.57
N GLU A 280 23.51 -12.19 -4.58
CA GLU A 280 23.79 -11.17 -3.57
C GLU A 280 22.75 -10.05 -3.61
N ASN A 281 22.45 -9.52 -4.80
CA ASN A 281 21.45 -8.48 -4.99
C ASN A 281 20.03 -8.96 -4.67
N GLN A 282 19.69 -10.21 -4.98
CA GLN A 282 18.44 -10.83 -4.57
C GLN A 282 18.29 -10.83 -3.04
N GLN A 283 19.36 -11.17 -2.33
CA GLN A 283 19.36 -11.17 -0.86
C GLN A 283 19.24 -9.74 -0.30
N ILE A 284 20.01 -8.78 -0.85
CA ILE A 284 19.94 -7.36 -0.46
C ILE A 284 18.51 -6.83 -0.60
N LEU A 285 17.87 -7.07 -1.76
CA LEU A 285 16.51 -6.63 -2.03
C LEU A 285 15.51 -7.26 -1.05
N LYS A 286 15.58 -8.58 -0.86
CA LYS A 286 14.67 -9.31 0.03
C LYS A 286 14.82 -8.86 1.48
N ASP A 287 16.05 -8.75 2.01
CA ASP A 287 16.30 -8.32 3.37
C ASP A 287 15.82 -6.89 3.62
N ALA A 288 16.05 -5.99 2.66
CA ALA A 288 15.56 -4.62 2.75
C ALA A 288 14.02 -4.56 2.77
N LEU A 289 13.34 -5.29 1.89
CA LEU A 289 11.88 -5.32 1.85
C LEU A 289 11.27 -5.85 3.15
N VAL A 290 11.82 -6.90 3.74
CA VAL A 290 11.36 -7.43 5.03
C VAL A 290 11.62 -6.43 6.15
N LYS A 291 12.83 -5.87 6.25
CA LYS A 291 13.19 -4.88 7.27
C LYS A 291 12.30 -3.65 7.21
N TYR A 292 12.16 -3.07 6.03
CA TYR A 292 11.39 -1.83 5.87
C TYR A 292 9.87 -2.03 5.88
N GLY A 293 9.39 -3.24 5.61
CA GLY A 293 8.01 -3.64 5.91
C GLY A 293 7.69 -3.53 7.41
N ASP A 294 8.62 -3.99 8.26
CA ASP A 294 8.49 -3.86 9.71
C ASP A 294 8.59 -2.40 10.18
N VAL A 295 9.46 -1.59 9.55
CA VAL A 295 9.59 -0.14 9.82
C VAL A 295 8.30 0.58 9.43
N TYR A 296 7.75 0.30 8.25
CA TYR A 296 6.50 0.87 7.77
C TYR A 296 5.35 0.54 8.73
N THR A 297 5.20 -0.75 9.07
CA THR A 297 4.16 -1.20 10.00
C THR A 297 4.28 -0.50 11.36
N GLN A 298 5.51 -0.37 11.88
CA GLN A 298 5.70 0.31 13.16
C GLN A 298 5.35 1.80 13.08
N LYS A 299 5.81 2.52 12.04
CA LYS A 299 5.44 3.94 11.83
C LYS A 299 3.92 4.12 11.73
N CYS A 300 3.21 3.22 11.03
CA CYS A 300 1.75 3.26 10.95
C CYS A 300 1.08 3.03 12.31
N LEU A 301 1.61 2.11 13.13
CA LEU A 301 1.12 1.88 14.49
C LEU A 301 1.36 3.09 15.40
N ASP A 302 2.55 3.69 15.36
CA ASP A 302 2.90 4.87 16.16
C ASP A 302 2.01 6.08 15.81
N MET A 303 1.64 6.24 14.54
CA MET A 303 0.70 7.29 14.09
C MET A 303 -0.75 7.05 14.51
N ASN A 304 -1.11 5.82 14.85
CA ASN A 304 -2.48 5.47 15.19
C ASN A 304 -2.99 6.23 16.43
N ASP A 305 -2.13 6.38 17.45
CA ASP A 305 -2.45 7.14 18.66
C ASP A 305 -2.63 8.64 18.38
N GLU A 306 -1.84 9.20 17.45
CA GLU A 306 -1.98 10.59 17.03
C GLU A 306 -3.31 10.83 16.31
N TYR A 307 -3.70 9.94 15.40
CA TYR A 307 -4.99 10.02 14.72
C TYR A 307 -6.16 9.87 15.70
N ARG A 308 -6.04 8.96 16.68
CA ARG A 308 -7.04 8.81 17.75
C ARG A 308 -7.23 10.13 18.50
N ALA A 309 -6.14 10.74 18.95
CA ALA A 309 -6.20 12.02 19.66
C ALA A 309 -6.85 13.14 18.83
N LYS A 310 -6.47 13.28 17.56
CA LYS A 310 -7.07 14.26 16.63
C LYS A 310 -8.58 14.02 16.44
N MET A 311 -9.01 12.78 16.34
CA MET A 311 -10.42 12.42 16.19
C MET A 311 -11.20 12.69 17.48
N GLU A 312 -10.62 12.42 18.67
CA GLU A 312 -11.20 12.74 19.96
C GLU A 312 -11.39 14.25 20.13
N GLU A 313 -10.39 15.07 19.75
CA GLU A 313 -10.51 16.54 19.72
C GLU A 313 -11.62 17.03 18.76
N ALA A 314 -11.84 16.31 17.66
CA ALA A 314 -12.94 16.56 16.72
C ALA A 314 -14.32 16.03 17.21
N GLY A 315 -14.39 15.50 18.43
CA GLY A 315 -15.61 15.03 19.07
C GLY A 315 -16.06 13.62 18.69
N VAL A 316 -15.14 12.78 18.23
CA VAL A 316 -15.38 11.35 17.98
C VAL A 316 -15.32 10.60 19.32
N THR A 317 -16.28 9.71 19.52
CA THR A 317 -16.31 8.79 20.67
C THR A 317 -15.75 7.43 20.25
N PHE A 318 -14.75 6.96 20.98
CA PHE A 318 -14.17 5.63 20.82
C PHE A 318 -14.80 4.63 21.79
N VAL A 319 -15.13 3.45 21.29
CA VAL A 319 -15.70 2.35 22.07
C VAL A 319 -14.78 1.13 21.96
N GLU A 320 -14.32 0.66 23.11
CA GLU A 320 -13.53 -0.58 23.21
C GLU A 320 -14.47 -1.79 23.20
N PRO A 321 -14.23 -2.83 22.39
CA PRO A 321 -15.01 -4.05 22.43
C PRO A 321 -14.79 -4.81 23.73
N SER A 322 -15.82 -5.48 24.24
CA SER A 322 -15.68 -6.43 25.33
C SER A 322 -14.90 -7.68 24.88
N ALA A 323 -14.40 -8.47 25.85
CA ALA A 323 -13.76 -9.75 25.53
C ALA A 323 -14.73 -10.72 24.80
N GLU A 324 -16.02 -10.66 25.12
CA GLU A 324 -17.05 -11.47 24.46
C GLU A 324 -17.26 -11.01 23.01
N ASP A 325 -17.28 -9.70 22.77
CA ASP A 325 -17.36 -9.15 21.40
C ASP A 325 -16.15 -9.56 20.55
N ILE A 326 -14.93 -9.50 21.13
CA ILE A 326 -13.72 -9.94 20.43
C ILE A 326 -13.81 -11.40 20.01
N GLU A 327 -14.25 -12.29 20.91
CA GLU A 327 -14.41 -13.71 20.60
C GLU A 327 -15.52 -13.95 19.55
N ALA A 328 -16.61 -13.20 19.59
CA ALA A 328 -17.64 -13.25 18.56
C ALA A 328 -17.14 -12.79 17.20
N MET A 329 -16.34 -11.72 17.16
CA MET A 329 -15.71 -11.25 15.91
C MET A 329 -14.68 -12.24 15.37
N LYS A 330 -13.86 -12.86 16.22
CA LYS A 330 -12.94 -13.95 15.82
C LYS A 330 -13.70 -15.14 15.24
N ALA A 331 -14.82 -15.52 15.86
CA ALA A 331 -15.67 -16.59 15.34
C ALA A 331 -16.26 -16.27 13.96
N ALA A 332 -16.66 -14.99 13.75
CA ALA A 332 -17.10 -14.52 12.43
C ALA A 332 -15.96 -14.54 11.40
N GLY A 333 -14.74 -14.14 11.81
CA GLY A 333 -13.54 -14.25 10.98
C GLY A 333 -13.26 -15.68 10.57
N ALA A 334 -13.29 -16.63 11.49
CA ALA A 334 -13.14 -18.06 11.19
C ALA A 334 -14.27 -18.58 10.26
N ALA A 335 -15.50 -18.14 10.47
CA ALA A 335 -16.63 -18.52 9.62
C ALA A 335 -16.53 -17.97 8.19
N SER A 336 -15.85 -16.83 8.01
CA SER A 336 -15.67 -16.21 6.69
C SER A 336 -14.87 -17.07 5.70
N PHE A 337 -14.02 -17.99 6.17
CA PHE A 337 -13.33 -18.96 5.30
C PHE A 337 -14.29 -19.80 4.46
N ALA A 338 -15.48 -20.11 4.99
CA ALA A 338 -16.50 -20.89 4.27
C ALA A 338 -17.10 -20.16 3.06
N ALA A 339 -16.92 -18.84 2.96
CA ALA A 339 -17.36 -18.06 1.80
C ALA A 339 -16.44 -18.25 0.58
N PHE A 340 -15.29 -18.90 0.74
CA PHE A 340 -14.26 -19.09 -0.27
C PHE A 340 -14.00 -20.59 -0.51
N PRO A 341 -14.85 -21.27 -1.30
CA PRO A 341 -14.76 -22.72 -1.54
C PRO A 341 -13.51 -23.14 -2.30
N GLU A 342 -12.78 -22.19 -2.91
CA GLU A 342 -11.51 -22.40 -3.60
C GLU A 342 -10.33 -22.59 -2.65
N LEU A 343 -10.45 -22.27 -1.35
CA LEU A 343 -9.41 -22.45 -0.37
C LEU A 343 -9.17 -23.92 -0.05
N SER A 344 -7.93 -24.29 0.19
CA SER A 344 -7.54 -25.64 0.54
C SER A 344 -8.21 -26.11 1.84
N GLU A 345 -8.59 -27.38 1.88
CA GLU A 345 -9.13 -28.00 3.09
C GLU A 345 -8.14 -27.92 4.26
N GLY A 346 -8.61 -27.52 5.43
CA GLY A 346 -7.79 -27.36 6.64
C GLY A 346 -6.85 -26.17 6.62
N LEU A 347 -7.07 -25.16 5.71
CA LEU A 347 -6.20 -24.00 5.60
C LEU A 347 -6.20 -23.15 6.88
N ALA A 348 -7.35 -22.97 7.54
CA ALA A 348 -7.44 -22.20 8.77
C ALA A 348 -6.56 -22.77 9.89
N GLU A 349 -6.52 -24.12 10.04
CA GLU A 349 -5.67 -24.80 10.99
C GLU A 349 -4.19 -24.68 10.61
N LYS A 350 -3.83 -24.83 9.34
CA LYS A 350 -2.46 -24.66 8.84
C LYS A 350 -1.97 -23.23 9.08
N LEU A 351 -2.81 -22.24 8.82
CA LEU A 351 -2.49 -20.84 9.07
C LEU A 351 -2.28 -20.58 10.57
N ALA A 352 -3.19 -21.08 11.42
CA ALA A 352 -3.06 -20.94 12.88
C ALA A 352 -1.76 -21.59 13.40
N GLN A 353 -1.32 -22.72 12.84
CA GLN A 353 -0.04 -23.35 13.16
C GLN A 353 1.17 -22.52 12.69
N ALA A 354 1.08 -21.91 11.50
CA ALA A 354 2.18 -21.13 10.93
C ALA A 354 2.45 -19.83 11.72
N ILE A 355 1.42 -19.30 12.41
CA ILE A 355 1.51 -18.03 13.17
C ILE A 355 1.57 -18.24 14.70
N SER A 356 1.58 -19.48 15.20
CA SER A 356 1.61 -19.83 16.63
C SER A 356 2.95 -19.58 17.35
#